data_2318d01c191e61eb51267c1051959a6c
#
_entry.id   2318d01c191e61eb51267c1051959a6c
#
_cell.length_a   1.000
_cell.length_b   1.000
_cell.length_c   1.000
_cell.angle_alpha   90.00
_cell.angle_beta   90.00
_cell.angle_gamma   90.00
#
_symmetry.space_group_name_H-M   'P 1'
#
loop_
_entity.id
_entity.type
_entity.pdbx_description
1 polymer ?
#
loop_
_entity_poly.entity_id
_entity_poly.type
_entity_poly.pdbx_seq_one_letter_code
_entity_poly.pdbx_strand_id
1 'polypeptide(L)'
;MKRILVATILSTLLGTVALAQKPTASTGNTTVHGPENGSLLVIGGGGVTPEIWDRFVELAGGKDAEIVVITNASGEEDDFHSSAVVELQKRLNYPFLVTRMHLQNIVEANDPDKIAPLKTASGIFFTGGRQWRISEVYLNTMAHQAMWDLLSRGGVIAGSSAGASIQGSLLWRGDTSGPDILIGDHTQGLGFMKMTAIDQHILVRNRQHDLDAFIKAAPGFIGIGLDESTAIEVHGDEITVVGKSYVAIHHKDQEDFRFLRVGQKYDLKTLKLIPPAK
;
A
#
# COMPACT_ATOMS: atom_id res chain seq x y z
N MET A 1 19.54 77.38 17.13
CA MET A 1 18.24 76.75 16.80
C MET A 1 18.37 76.13 15.43
N LYS A 2 18.63 74.81 15.33
CA LYS A 2 18.75 74.07 14.08
C LYS A 2 17.47 73.24 13.90
N ARG A 3 16.71 73.55 12.85
CA ARG A 3 15.53 72.75 12.44
C ARG A 3 16.01 71.54 11.65
N ILE A 4 15.65 70.31 12.08
CA ILE A 4 15.85 69.05 11.36
C ILE A 4 14.56 68.80 10.64
N LEU A 5 14.70 68.66 9.30
CA LEU A 5 13.62 68.29 8.37
C LEU A 5 13.58 66.78 8.30
N VAL A 6 12.48 66.16 8.73
CA VAL A 6 12.26 64.74 8.58
C VAL A 6 11.50 64.52 7.28
N ALA A 7 12.17 63.91 6.31
CA ALA A 7 11.55 63.46 5.06
C ALA A 7 10.91 62.09 5.27
N THR A 8 9.60 62.03 5.18
CA THR A 8 8.83 60.79 5.22
C THR A 8 8.83 60.15 3.82
N ILE A 9 9.52 59.04 3.67
CA ILE A 9 9.48 58.22 2.43
C ILE A 9 8.29 57.28 2.55
N LEU A 10 7.24 57.54 1.79
CA LEU A 10 6.07 56.68 1.64
C LEU A 10 6.38 55.65 0.54
N SER A 11 6.81 54.43 0.91
CA SER A 11 6.96 53.34 -0.03
C SER A 11 5.63 52.60 -0.21
N THR A 12 5.01 52.79 -1.35
CA THR A 12 3.83 52.03 -1.77
C THR A 12 4.24 50.60 -2.16
N LEU A 13 3.96 49.62 -1.29
CA LEU A 13 3.99 48.21 -1.65
C LEU A 13 2.75 47.91 -2.50
N LEU A 14 2.92 47.79 -3.83
CA LEU A 14 1.95 47.12 -4.69
C LEU A 14 2.05 45.62 -4.47
N GLY A 15 1.20 45.11 -3.58
CA GLY A 15 0.98 43.68 -3.46
C GLY A 15 0.24 43.16 -4.71
N THR A 16 0.92 42.38 -5.54
CA THR A 16 0.27 41.57 -6.59
C THR A 16 -0.56 40.49 -5.91
N VAL A 17 -1.87 40.69 -5.89
CA VAL A 17 -2.82 39.64 -5.51
C VAL A 17 -2.78 38.60 -6.62
N ALA A 18 -2.11 37.48 -6.39
CA ALA A 18 -2.21 36.30 -7.23
C ALA A 18 -3.66 35.79 -7.13
N LEU A 19 -4.44 36.03 -8.16
CA LEU A 19 -5.75 35.39 -8.32
C LEU A 19 -5.51 33.88 -8.36
N ALA A 20 -5.92 33.19 -7.30
CA ALA A 20 -5.99 31.74 -7.28
C ALA A 20 -6.86 31.30 -8.47
N GLN A 21 -6.24 30.68 -9.47
CA GLN A 21 -6.96 30.06 -10.57
C GLN A 21 -7.87 28.99 -9.98
N LYS A 22 -9.17 29.19 -10.18
CA LYS A 22 -10.20 28.19 -9.91
C LYS A 22 -9.77 26.91 -10.63
N PRO A 23 -9.74 25.73 -9.95
CA PRO A 23 -9.39 24.50 -10.62
C PRO A 23 -10.36 24.32 -11.80
N THR A 24 -9.85 24.32 -13.00
CA THR A 24 -10.60 23.87 -14.17
C THR A 24 -11.00 22.44 -13.91
N ALA A 25 -12.29 22.16 -13.94
CA ALA A 25 -12.80 20.80 -13.85
C ALA A 25 -12.13 19.99 -14.97
N SER A 26 -11.21 19.11 -14.58
CA SER A 26 -10.56 18.15 -15.47
C SER A 26 -11.64 17.22 -15.99
N THR A 27 -11.90 17.31 -17.26
CA THR A 27 -12.72 16.35 -17.99
C THR A 27 -12.11 14.97 -17.86
N GLY A 28 -12.78 14.09 -17.06
CA GLY A 28 -12.67 12.64 -17.21
C GLY A 28 -11.33 11.98 -16.85
N ASN A 29 -10.64 12.39 -15.78
CA ASN A 29 -9.56 11.57 -15.24
C ASN A 29 -10.17 10.49 -14.37
N THR A 30 -10.48 9.34 -14.98
CA THR A 30 -10.91 8.15 -14.25
C THR A 30 -9.76 7.67 -13.38
N THR A 31 -9.93 7.70 -12.06
CA THR A 31 -8.94 7.22 -11.10
C THR A 31 -8.61 5.76 -11.41
N VAL A 32 -7.34 5.46 -11.65
CA VAL A 32 -6.83 4.09 -11.65
C VAL A 32 -6.43 3.78 -10.22
N HIS A 33 -6.98 2.69 -9.64
CA HIS A 33 -6.81 2.39 -8.22
C HIS A 33 -5.47 1.70 -7.94
N GLY A 34 -5.09 0.69 -8.72
CA GLY A 34 -3.82 0.01 -8.60
C GLY A 34 -2.73 0.56 -9.54
N PRO A 35 -1.54 -0.05 -9.58
CA PRO A 35 -0.46 0.37 -10.46
C PRO A 35 -0.81 0.09 -11.93
N GLU A 36 -0.48 1.03 -12.80
CA GLU A 36 -0.66 0.87 -14.26
C GLU A 36 0.31 -0.17 -14.86
N ASN A 37 1.53 -0.23 -14.29
CA ASN A 37 2.54 -1.23 -14.58
C ASN A 37 2.85 -1.99 -13.29
N GLY A 38 3.35 -3.23 -13.43
CA GLY A 38 3.59 -4.08 -12.29
C GLY A 38 2.30 -4.60 -11.64
N SER A 39 2.44 -5.22 -10.48
CA SER A 39 1.31 -5.83 -9.79
C SER A 39 1.42 -5.67 -8.28
N LEU A 40 0.30 -5.74 -7.58
CA LEU A 40 0.28 -5.92 -6.13
C LEU A 40 -0.29 -7.28 -5.78
N LEU A 41 0.18 -7.85 -4.67
CA LEU A 41 -0.40 -9.03 -4.06
C LEU A 41 -0.72 -8.71 -2.59
N VAL A 42 -1.97 -8.39 -2.32
CA VAL A 42 -2.44 -7.89 -1.02
C VAL A 42 -3.04 -9.05 -0.24
N ILE A 43 -2.40 -9.46 0.88
CA ILE A 43 -2.70 -10.71 1.58
C ILE A 43 -3.30 -10.42 2.95
N GLY A 44 -4.48 -10.99 3.24
CA GLY A 44 -5.27 -10.68 4.45
C GLY A 44 -4.69 -11.16 5.78
N GLY A 45 -3.55 -11.85 5.77
CA GLY A 45 -2.87 -12.31 6.98
C GLY A 45 -3.04 -13.80 7.24
N GLY A 46 -2.74 -14.24 8.46
CA GLY A 46 -2.65 -15.66 8.76
C GLY A 46 -1.49 -16.34 8.05
N GLY A 47 -1.65 -17.60 7.67
CA GLY A 47 -0.68 -18.31 6.85
C GLY A 47 -0.78 -17.91 5.38
N VAL A 48 0.34 -17.56 4.75
CA VAL A 48 0.40 -17.40 3.29
C VAL A 48 0.45 -18.79 2.66
N THR A 49 -0.52 -19.10 1.81
CA THR A 49 -0.62 -20.43 1.19
C THR A 49 0.47 -20.66 0.14
N PRO A 50 0.82 -21.93 -0.19
CA PRO A 50 1.78 -22.21 -1.25
C PRO A 50 1.40 -21.54 -2.59
N GLU A 51 0.12 -21.54 -2.96
CA GLU A 51 -0.38 -20.88 -4.18
C GLU A 51 -0.09 -19.39 -4.21
N ILE A 52 -0.29 -18.69 -3.07
CA ILE A 52 -0.02 -17.25 -2.97
C ILE A 52 1.48 -16.98 -3.07
N TRP A 53 2.33 -17.82 -2.43
CA TRP A 53 3.78 -17.72 -2.56
C TRP A 53 4.25 -17.97 -3.98
N ASP A 54 3.74 -19.02 -4.63
CA ASP A 54 4.10 -19.38 -5.99
C ASP A 54 3.68 -18.27 -6.97
N ARG A 55 2.49 -17.69 -6.74
CA ARG A 55 2.03 -16.54 -7.54
C ARG A 55 2.90 -15.30 -7.35
N PHE A 56 3.34 -15.02 -6.12
CA PHE A 56 4.27 -13.92 -5.87
C PHE A 56 5.59 -14.11 -6.62
N VAL A 57 6.18 -15.29 -6.52
CA VAL A 57 7.44 -15.61 -7.23
C VAL A 57 7.26 -15.51 -8.75
N GLU A 58 6.15 -16.02 -9.30
CA GLU A 58 5.82 -15.88 -10.72
C GLU A 58 5.75 -14.42 -11.16
N LEU A 59 5.01 -13.58 -10.43
CA LEU A 59 4.89 -12.13 -10.70
C LEU A 59 6.23 -11.39 -10.56
N ALA A 60 7.11 -11.87 -9.69
CA ALA A 60 8.45 -11.32 -9.51
C ALA A 60 9.43 -11.72 -10.62
N GLY A 61 9.06 -12.56 -11.57
CA GLY A 61 9.92 -13.01 -12.67
C GLY A 61 10.41 -14.43 -12.55
N GLY A 62 9.84 -15.25 -11.64
CA GLY A 62 10.12 -16.68 -11.48
C GLY A 62 11.27 -16.96 -10.51
N LYS A 63 11.93 -18.10 -10.68
CA LYS A 63 12.88 -18.63 -9.70
C LYS A 63 14.21 -17.86 -9.61
N ASP A 64 14.49 -16.98 -10.53
CA ASP A 64 15.67 -16.11 -10.56
C ASP A 64 15.33 -14.67 -10.13
N ALA A 65 14.14 -14.44 -9.56
CA ALA A 65 13.68 -13.15 -9.07
C ALA A 65 14.55 -12.63 -7.93
N GLU A 66 14.94 -11.36 -7.98
CA GLU A 66 15.56 -10.67 -6.85
C GLU A 66 14.47 -10.10 -5.93
N ILE A 67 14.39 -10.58 -4.71
CA ILE A 67 13.31 -10.25 -3.77
C ILE A 67 13.86 -9.56 -2.53
N VAL A 68 13.24 -8.43 -2.17
CA VAL A 68 13.48 -7.74 -0.90
C VAL A 68 12.32 -8.03 0.06
N VAL A 69 12.63 -8.56 1.25
CA VAL A 69 11.66 -8.78 2.34
C VAL A 69 11.82 -7.67 3.37
N ILE A 70 10.79 -6.84 3.52
CA ILE A 70 10.77 -5.74 4.49
C ILE A 70 10.10 -6.21 5.77
N THR A 71 10.84 -6.21 6.89
CA THR A 71 10.42 -6.79 8.18
C THR A 71 10.04 -5.76 9.24
N ASN A 72 10.01 -4.48 8.92
CA ASN A 72 9.76 -3.39 9.87
C ASN A 72 8.47 -3.51 10.67
N ALA A 73 7.43 -4.11 10.11
CA ALA A 73 6.17 -4.28 10.81
C ALA A 73 6.29 -5.13 12.09
N SER A 74 7.19 -6.11 12.15
CA SER A 74 7.41 -6.96 13.32
C SER A 74 8.03 -6.19 14.51
N GLY A 75 8.81 -5.17 14.24
CA GLY A 75 9.50 -4.37 15.25
C GLY A 75 10.71 -5.05 15.88
N GLU A 76 11.11 -6.20 15.39
CA GLU A 76 12.30 -6.93 15.81
C GLU A 76 13.38 -6.82 14.73
N GLU A 77 14.53 -6.25 15.13
CA GLU A 77 15.65 -6.03 14.22
C GLU A 77 16.29 -7.35 13.78
N ASP A 78 16.35 -8.33 14.68
CA ASP A 78 17.11 -9.57 14.51
C ASP A 78 16.33 -10.75 13.96
N ASP A 79 15.12 -10.56 13.39
CA ASP A 79 14.39 -11.67 12.79
C ASP A 79 14.97 -12.09 11.43
N PHE A 80 16.22 -12.58 11.46
CA PHE A 80 16.87 -13.23 10.29
C PHE A 80 16.13 -14.49 9.84
N HIS A 81 15.27 -15.04 10.67
CA HIS A 81 14.47 -16.23 10.41
C HIS A 81 13.02 -15.88 10.12
N SER A 82 12.75 -14.65 9.67
CA SER A 82 11.40 -14.33 9.17
C SER A 82 10.90 -15.47 8.30
N SER A 83 9.73 -15.99 8.64
CA SER A 83 9.13 -17.10 7.89
C SER A 83 9.01 -16.79 6.39
N ALA A 84 8.82 -15.52 6.03
CA ALA A 84 8.79 -15.06 4.66
C ALA A 84 10.14 -15.19 3.96
N VAL A 85 11.25 -14.83 4.62
CA VAL A 85 12.61 -15.00 4.07
C VAL A 85 12.89 -16.46 3.81
N VAL A 86 12.68 -17.32 4.83
CA VAL A 86 12.95 -18.77 4.72
C VAL A 86 12.09 -19.40 3.62
N GLU A 87 10.83 -18.99 3.52
CA GLU A 87 9.89 -19.58 2.56
C GLU A 87 10.24 -19.16 1.11
N LEU A 88 10.67 -17.93 0.89
CA LEU A 88 11.11 -17.45 -0.42
C LEU A 88 12.46 -18.08 -0.83
N GLN A 89 13.40 -18.21 0.12
CA GLN A 89 14.69 -18.89 -0.15
C GLN A 89 14.52 -20.33 -0.63
N LYS A 90 13.47 -21.03 -0.19
CA LYS A 90 13.16 -22.39 -0.66
C LYS A 90 12.60 -22.44 -2.07
N ARG A 91 11.99 -21.34 -2.55
CA ARG A 91 11.32 -21.26 -3.85
C ARG A 91 12.22 -20.77 -4.96
N LEU A 92 13.27 -20.03 -4.64
CA LEU A 92 14.20 -19.49 -5.62
C LEU A 92 15.33 -20.47 -5.91
N ASN A 93 15.93 -20.34 -7.09
CA ASN A 93 17.09 -21.16 -7.47
C ASN A 93 18.31 -20.89 -6.55
N TYR A 94 18.42 -19.66 -6.05
CA TYR A 94 19.52 -19.22 -5.20
C TYR A 94 19.01 -18.45 -3.98
N PRO A 95 19.30 -18.93 -2.75
CA PRO A 95 18.84 -18.29 -1.52
C PRO A 95 19.32 -16.82 -1.35
N PHE A 96 20.48 -16.47 -1.91
CA PHE A 96 21.03 -15.11 -1.84
C PHE A 96 20.26 -14.07 -2.68
N LEU A 97 19.31 -14.51 -3.53
CA LEU A 97 18.39 -13.61 -4.23
C LEU A 97 17.33 -13.02 -3.31
N VAL A 98 17.24 -13.49 -2.07
CA VAL A 98 16.35 -12.92 -1.05
C VAL A 98 17.16 -12.03 -0.11
N THR A 99 16.93 -10.74 -0.18
CA THR A 99 17.51 -9.74 0.73
C THR A 99 16.51 -9.35 1.80
N ARG A 100 16.85 -9.53 3.07
CA ARG A 100 16.09 -8.95 4.19
C ARG A 100 16.46 -7.48 4.34
N MET A 101 15.44 -6.63 4.48
CA MET A 101 15.61 -5.20 4.75
C MET A 101 14.84 -4.81 6.01
N HIS A 102 15.53 -4.17 6.95
CA HIS A 102 14.93 -3.62 8.17
C HIS A 102 15.64 -2.30 8.49
N LEU A 103 15.11 -1.20 7.94
CA LEU A 103 15.66 0.13 8.14
C LEU A 103 15.18 0.69 9.48
N GLN A 104 16.07 1.36 10.22
CA GLN A 104 15.79 1.83 11.57
C GLN A 104 14.93 3.10 11.61
N ASN A 105 15.03 3.93 10.59
CA ASN A 105 14.39 5.23 10.59
C ASN A 105 14.37 5.86 9.19
N ILE A 106 13.74 7.02 9.09
CA ILE A 106 13.60 7.80 7.86
C ILE A 106 14.96 8.25 7.25
N VAL A 107 16.02 8.37 8.06
CA VAL A 107 17.35 8.75 7.56
C VAL A 107 17.93 7.59 6.75
N GLU A 108 17.84 6.37 7.24
CA GLU A 108 18.26 5.17 6.51
C GLU A 108 17.41 4.93 5.25
N ALA A 109 16.12 5.25 5.29
CA ALA A 109 15.24 5.14 4.13
C ALA A 109 15.52 6.20 3.04
N ASN A 110 16.33 7.19 3.35
CA ASN A 110 16.87 8.20 2.41
C ASN A 110 18.37 8.01 2.11
N ASP A 111 18.98 6.93 2.58
CA ASP A 111 20.36 6.59 2.30
C ASP A 111 20.45 5.72 1.03
N PRO A 112 21.08 6.21 -0.07
CA PRO A 112 21.17 5.47 -1.32
C PRO A 112 21.83 4.10 -1.21
N ASP A 113 22.77 3.91 -0.29
CA ASP A 113 23.49 2.65 -0.09
C ASP A 113 22.63 1.64 0.68
N LYS A 114 21.88 2.11 1.69
CA LYS A 114 20.96 1.28 2.46
C LYS A 114 19.79 0.75 1.62
N ILE A 115 19.28 1.55 0.70
CA ILE A 115 18.15 1.20 -0.17
C ILE A 115 18.58 0.58 -1.51
N ALA A 116 19.87 0.39 -1.76
CA ALA A 116 20.37 -0.15 -3.02
C ALA A 116 19.67 -1.44 -3.48
N PRO A 117 19.31 -2.40 -2.60
CA PRO A 117 18.59 -3.60 -3.02
C PRO A 117 17.23 -3.31 -3.66
N LEU A 118 16.52 -2.22 -3.29
CA LEU A 118 15.22 -1.88 -3.88
C LEU A 118 15.34 -1.46 -5.35
N LYS A 119 16.52 -0.99 -5.78
CA LYS A 119 16.74 -0.52 -7.15
C LYS A 119 16.81 -1.66 -8.17
N THR A 120 17.28 -2.83 -7.76
CA THR A 120 17.45 -4.00 -8.62
C THR A 120 16.36 -5.05 -8.41
N ALA A 121 15.71 -5.06 -7.25
CA ALA A 121 14.65 -6.00 -6.93
C ALA A 121 13.56 -6.05 -8.01
N SER A 122 13.05 -7.24 -8.28
CA SER A 122 11.86 -7.49 -9.10
C SER A 122 10.61 -7.75 -8.25
N GLY A 123 10.80 -8.08 -6.95
CA GLY A 123 9.73 -8.26 -5.99
C GLY A 123 10.05 -7.68 -4.61
N ILE A 124 9.03 -7.12 -3.95
CA ILE A 124 9.11 -6.67 -2.55
C ILE A 124 8.01 -7.38 -1.76
N PHE A 125 8.34 -7.88 -0.57
CA PHE A 125 7.39 -8.50 0.34
C PHE A 125 7.41 -7.82 1.71
N PHE A 126 6.30 -7.21 2.12
CA PHE A 126 6.10 -6.66 3.46
C PHE A 126 5.56 -7.72 4.41
N THR A 127 6.24 -7.95 5.55
CA THR A 127 5.76 -8.87 6.58
C THR A 127 4.58 -8.30 7.37
N GLY A 128 3.95 -9.15 8.19
CA GLY A 128 2.91 -8.75 9.14
C GLY A 128 3.48 -8.11 10.41
N GLY A 129 2.59 -7.53 11.22
CA GLY A 129 2.91 -6.86 12.49
C GLY A 129 2.10 -5.58 12.67
N ARG A 130 2.78 -4.44 12.81
CA ARG A 130 2.16 -3.11 12.98
C ARG A 130 2.48 -2.22 11.79
N GLN A 131 1.46 -1.88 11.03
CA GLN A 131 1.59 -1.11 9.77
C GLN A 131 2.11 0.32 9.96
N TRP A 132 1.86 0.95 11.10
CA TRP A 132 2.37 2.28 11.39
C TRP A 132 3.91 2.33 11.38
N ARG A 133 4.60 1.25 11.80
CA ARG A 133 6.07 1.17 11.76
C ARG A 133 6.62 1.24 10.33
N ILE A 134 5.90 0.67 9.36
CA ILE A 134 6.26 0.79 7.95
C ILE A 134 6.07 2.24 7.48
N SER A 135 4.94 2.86 7.84
CA SER A 135 4.66 4.24 7.48
C SER A 135 5.71 5.21 8.00
N GLU A 136 6.09 5.10 9.30
CA GLU A 136 7.10 5.97 9.91
C GLU A 136 8.47 5.92 9.21
N VAL A 137 8.87 4.75 8.75
CA VAL A 137 10.21 4.56 8.16
C VAL A 137 10.21 4.90 6.68
N TYR A 138 9.20 4.45 5.93
CA TYR A 138 9.27 4.46 4.46
C TYR A 138 8.48 5.57 3.77
N LEU A 139 7.43 6.12 4.40
CA LEU A 139 6.54 7.07 3.75
C LEU A 139 7.29 8.34 3.32
N ASN A 140 7.12 8.75 2.06
CA ASN A 140 7.72 9.95 1.47
C ASN A 140 9.26 9.97 1.45
N THR A 141 9.91 8.82 1.40
CA THR A 141 11.37 8.66 1.34
C THR A 141 11.85 8.23 -0.04
N MET A 142 13.18 8.21 -0.22
CA MET A 142 13.81 7.62 -1.41
C MET A 142 13.50 6.11 -1.55
N ALA A 143 13.39 5.39 -0.43
CA ALA A 143 12.95 3.99 -0.44
C ALA A 143 11.52 3.85 -0.99
N HIS A 144 10.59 4.74 -0.58
CA HIS A 144 9.23 4.77 -1.12
C HIS A 144 9.19 5.03 -2.63
N GLN A 145 10.03 5.97 -3.10
CA GLN A 145 10.17 6.23 -4.55
C GLN A 145 10.72 4.99 -5.28
N ALA A 146 11.74 4.32 -4.73
CA ALA A 146 12.30 3.11 -5.33
C ALA A 146 11.26 1.96 -5.44
N MET A 147 10.29 1.88 -4.52
CA MET A 147 9.15 0.95 -4.62
C MET A 147 8.22 1.30 -5.78
N TRP A 148 7.92 2.59 -5.98
CA TRP A 148 7.17 3.05 -7.16
C TRP A 148 7.92 2.80 -8.47
N ASP A 149 9.23 2.98 -8.47
CA ASP A 149 10.08 2.69 -9.63
C ASP A 149 10.08 1.19 -9.95
N LEU A 150 10.06 0.32 -8.92
CA LEU A 150 9.89 -1.13 -9.10
C LEU A 150 8.57 -1.46 -9.80
N LEU A 151 7.45 -0.91 -9.34
CA LEU A 151 6.15 -1.10 -10.01
C LEU A 151 6.17 -0.58 -11.45
N SER A 152 6.78 0.59 -11.68
CA SER A 152 6.87 1.20 -13.02
C SER A 152 7.63 0.34 -14.03
N ARG A 153 8.63 -0.45 -13.59
CA ARG A 153 9.35 -1.43 -14.44
C ARG A 153 8.73 -2.81 -14.51
N GLY A 154 7.50 -2.97 -13.98
CA GLY A 154 6.74 -4.22 -14.08
C GLY A 154 6.94 -5.20 -12.93
N GLY A 155 7.61 -4.79 -11.84
CA GLY A 155 7.81 -5.62 -10.65
C GLY A 155 6.54 -5.80 -9.82
N VAL A 156 6.65 -6.56 -8.72
CA VAL A 156 5.52 -6.85 -7.83
C VAL A 156 5.80 -6.42 -6.39
N ILE A 157 4.80 -5.85 -5.74
CA ILE A 157 4.80 -5.59 -4.30
C ILE A 157 3.75 -6.48 -3.65
N ALA A 158 4.18 -7.32 -2.72
CA ALA A 158 3.31 -8.15 -1.91
C ALA A 158 3.38 -7.75 -0.43
N GLY A 159 2.36 -8.11 0.33
CA GLY A 159 2.40 -7.92 1.77
C GLY A 159 1.25 -8.57 2.49
N SER A 160 1.54 -9.09 3.70
CA SER A 160 0.59 -9.83 4.51
C SER A 160 0.21 -9.06 5.79
N SER A 161 -1.07 -9.05 6.13
CA SER A 161 -1.60 -8.40 7.34
C SER A 161 -1.26 -6.89 7.37
N ALA A 162 -0.35 -6.43 8.23
CA ALA A 162 0.16 -5.05 8.21
C ALA A 162 0.74 -4.67 6.85
N GLY A 163 1.43 -5.62 6.17
CA GLY A 163 1.95 -5.46 4.82
C GLY A 163 0.86 -5.34 3.75
N ALA A 164 -0.36 -5.80 4.02
CA ALA A 164 -1.53 -5.55 3.17
C ALA A 164 -2.05 -4.12 3.37
N SER A 165 -2.35 -3.75 4.62
CA SER A 165 -2.95 -2.45 4.94
C SER A 165 -2.09 -1.27 4.52
N ILE A 166 -0.76 -1.40 4.57
CA ILE A 166 0.18 -0.33 4.17
C ILE A 166 0.10 0.02 2.68
N GLN A 167 -0.40 -0.89 1.83
CA GLN A 167 -0.48 -0.67 0.39
C GLN A 167 -1.63 0.27 -0.02
N GLY A 168 -2.64 0.46 0.82
CA GLY A 168 -3.71 1.43 0.61
C GLY A 168 -3.24 2.88 0.74
N SER A 169 -4.03 3.83 0.28
CA SER A 169 -3.78 5.26 0.48
C SER A 169 -4.18 5.73 1.88
N LEU A 170 -5.29 5.20 2.43
CA LEU A 170 -5.61 5.38 3.85
C LEU A 170 -5.06 4.20 4.65
N LEU A 171 -4.26 4.50 5.67
CA LEU A 171 -3.71 3.48 6.56
C LEU A 171 -4.73 3.08 7.62
N TRP A 172 -5.44 2.00 7.35
CA TRP A 172 -6.42 1.44 8.29
C TRP A 172 -5.72 0.78 9.48
N ARG A 173 -6.20 1.03 10.71
CA ARG A 173 -5.62 0.52 11.97
C ARG A 173 -4.15 0.93 12.18
N GLY A 174 -3.80 2.12 11.72
CA GLY A 174 -2.43 2.66 11.80
C GLY A 174 -2.11 3.35 13.13
N ASP A 175 -2.77 2.99 14.24
CA ASP A 175 -2.55 3.61 15.55
C ASP A 175 -1.42 2.95 16.32
N THR A 176 -0.59 3.75 16.99
CA THR A 176 0.52 3.26 17.82
C THR A 176 0.05 2.55 19.09
N SER A 177 -1.12 2.94 19.62
CA SER A 177 -1.70 2.37 20.85
C SER A 177 -2.31 1.00 20.62
N GLY A 178 -2.90 0.73 19.46
CA GLY A 178 -3.50 -0.58 19.21
C GLY A 178 -4.17 -0.75 17.84
N PRO A 179 -4.33 -2.01 17.39
CA PRO A 179 -4.96 -2.30 16.11
C PRO A 179 -6.50 -2.17 16.12
N ASP A 180 -7.09 -1.94 17.30
CA ASP A 180 -8.54 -1.78 17.43
C ASP A 180 -9.00 -0.35 17.16
N ILE A 181 -8.07 0.60 17.12
CA ILE A 181 -8.31 1.97 16.66
C ILE A 181 -8.27 1.97 15.13
N LEU A 182 -9.43 2.18 14.50
CA LEU A 182 -9.59 2.03 13.05
C LEU A 182 -8.89 3.15 12.27
N ILE A 183 -9.03 4.39 12.72
CA ILE A 183 -8.33 5.58 12.19
C ILE A 183 -7.61 6.21 13.36
N GLY A 184 -6.30 6.08 13.39
CA GLY A 184 -5.44 6.49 14.50
C GLY A 184 -4.51 7.65 14.16
N ASP A 185 -3.36 7.66 14.82
CA ASP A 185 -2.32 8.68 14.67
C ASP A 185 -1.55 8.59 13.33
N HIS A 186 -1.50 7.41 12.69
CA HIS A 186 -0.94 7.20 11.35
C HIS A 186 -2.06 6.88 10.37
N THR A 187 -2.39 7.83 9.51
CA THR A 187 -3.52 7.70 8.56
C THR A 187 -3.09 7.52 7.10
N GLN A 188 -1.80 7.68 6.79
CA GLN A 188 -1.31 7.61 5.43
C GLN A 188 -0.55 6.31 5.17
N GLY A 189 -1.02 5.51 4.21
CA GLY A 189 -0.31 4.36 3.69
C GLY A 189 0.63 4.72 2.54
N LEU A 190 1.31 3.73 1.95
CA LEU A 190 2.22 3.95 0.82
C LEU A 190 1.48 4.27 -0.49
N GLY A 191 0.16 4.09 -0.53
CA GLY A 191 -0.68 4.56 -1.61
C GLY A 191 -0.53 3.83 -2.95
N PHE A 192 0.03 2.63 -2.96
CA PHE A 192 0.11 1.79 -4.16
C PHE A 192 -1.29 1.47 -4.71
N MET A 193 -2.28 1.38 -3.82
CA MET A 193 -3.70 1.42 -4.17
C MET A 193 -4.29 2.78 -3.79
N LYS A 194 -4.65 3.57 -4.80
CA LYS A 194 -5.20 4.93 -4.64
C LYS A 194 -6.66 4.88 -4.22
N MET A 195 -7.08 5.83 -3.37
CA MET A 195 -8.46 5.93 -2.87
C MET A 195 -8.98 4.63 -2.29
N THR A 196 -8.14 3.91 -1.55
CA THR A 196 -8.49 2.65 -0.89
C THR A 196 -8.11 2.64 0.59
N ALA A 197 -8.93 1.94 1.38
CA ALA A 197 -8.64 1.51 2.73
C ALA A 197 -8.67 -0.02 2.78
N ILE A 198 -7.61 -0.65 3.30
CA ILE A 198 -7.46 -2.10 3.31
C ILE A 198 -7.49 -2.63 4.74
N ASP A 199 -8.47 -3.46 5.07
CA ASP A 199 -8.54 -4.21 6.33
C ASP A 199 -8.17 -5.69 6.12
N GLN A 200 -7.73 -6.35 7.17
CA GLN A 200 -7.19 -7.69 7.15
C GLN A 200 -7.77 -8.56 8.30
N HIS A 201 -7.67 -9.91 8.14
CA HIS A 201 -8.22 -10.90 9.07
C HIS A 201 -9.74 -10.74 9.29
N ILE A 202 -10.48 -10.35 8.25
CA ILE A 202 -11.84 -9.81 8.44
C ILE A 202 -12.83 -10.82 9.03
N LEU A 203 -12.82 -12.08 8.61
CA LEU A 203 -13.74 -13.09 9.13
C LEU A 203 -13.22 -13.70 10.44
N VAL A 204 -11.94 -14.04 10.50
CA VAL A 204 -11.33 -14.63 11.70
C VAL A 204 -11.44 -13.68 12.91
N ARG A 205 -11.42 -12.36 12.69
CA ARG A 205 -11.53 -11.34 13.75
C ARG A 205 -12.86 -10.61 13.78
N ASN A 206 -13.85 -11.06 13.00
CA ASN A 206 -15.20 -10.46 12.91
C ASN A 206 -15.17 -8.96 12.55
N ARG A 207 -14.37 -8.58 11.54
CA ARG A 207 -14.12 -7.20 11.10
C ARG A 207 -14.78 -6.83 9.78
N GLN A 208 -15.59 -7.71 9.21
CA GLN A 208 -16.17 -7.53 7.87
C GLN A 208 -17.04 -6.26 7.73
N HIS A 209 -17.47 -5.64 8.83
CA HIS A 209 -18.25 -4.41 8.86
C HIS A 209 -17.44 -3.17 9.28
N ASP A 210 -16.18 -3.31 9.64
CA ASP A 210 -15.42 -2.20 10.22
C ASP A 210 -15.20 -1.03 9.25
N LEU A 211 -15.19 -1.30 7.93
CA LEU A 211 -15.06 -0.28 6.89
C LEU A 211 -16.37 0.46 6.55
N ASP A 212 -17.54 -0.04 6.95
CA ASP A 212 -18.85 0.48 6.52
C ASP A 212 -19.04 1.96 6.87
N ALA A 213 -18.77 2.33 8.12
CA ALA A 213 -18.94 3.71 8.59
C ALA A 213 -18.00 4.68 7.87
N PHE A 214 -16.75 4.25 7.62
CA PHE A 214 -15.77 5.06 6.90
C PHE A 214 -16.20 5.29 5.44
N ILE A 215 -16.61 4.26 4.73
CA ILE A 215 -17.03 4.36 3.33
C ILE A 215 -18.27 5.25 3.17
N LYS A 216 -19.20 5.21 4.12
CA LYS A 216 -20.35 6.13 4.15
C LYS A 216 -19.92 7.59 4.34
N ALA A 217 -18.91 7.84 5.17
CA ALA A 217 -18.37 9.18 5.43
C ALA A 217 -17.44 9.69 4.31
N ALA A 218 -16.75 8.79 3.62
CA ALA A 218 -15.77 9.08 2.57
C ALA A 218 -16.12 8.32 1.26
N PRO A 219 -17.20 8.71 0.56
CA PRO A 219 -17.78 7.94 -0.54
C PRO A 219 -16.91 7.87 -1.81
N GLY A 220 -15.79 8.57 -1.84
CA GLY A 220 -14.78 8.45 -2.91
C GLY A 220 -13.80 7.30 -2.71
N PHE A 221 -13.79 6.66 -1.53
CA PHE A 221 -12.94 5.53 -1.23
C PHE A 221 -13.61 4.18 -1.54
N ILE A 222 -12.77 3.18 -1.80
CA ILE A 222 -13.15 1.78 -1.82
C ILE A 222 -12.55 1.11 -0.58
N GLY A 223 -13.37 0.39 0.19
CA GLY A 223 -12.93 -0.47 1.27
C GLY A 223 -12.69 -1.88 0.77
N ILE A 224 -11.53 -2.46 1.11
CA ILE A 224 -11.18 -3.83 0.75
C ILE A 224 -10.83 -4.59 2.02
N GLY A 225 -11.70 -5.51 2.41
CA GLY A 225 -11.47 -6.41 3.53
C GLY A 225 -10.98 -7.76 3.03
N LEU A 226 -9.84 -8.25 3.54
CA LEU A 226 -9.29 -9.55 3.17
C LEU A 226 -9.27 -10.49 4.37
N ASP A 227 -9.74 -11.71 4.17
CA ASP A 227 -9.63 -12.73 5.21
C ASP A 227 -8.28 -13.46 5.19
N GLU A 228 -7.99 -14.23 6.24
CA GLU A 228 -6.75 -14.98 6.36
C GLU A 228 -6.56 -15.98 5.21
N SER A 229 -5.31 -16.26 4.85
CA SER A 229 -4.93 -17.17 3.76
C SER A 229 -5.56 -16.83 2.41
N THR A 230 -5.91 -15.56 2.22
CA THR A 230 -6.57 -15.04 1.02
C THR A 230 -5.88 -13.76 0.57
N ALA A 231 -5.78 -13.56 -0.72
CA ALA A 231 -5.14 -12.40 -1.33
C ALA A 231 -5.97 -11.86 -2.50
N ILE A 232 -5.72 -10.62 -2.86
CA ILE A 232 -6.03 -10.09 -4.20
C ILE A 232 -4.72 -9.82 -4.94
N GLU A 233 -4.67 -10.25 -6.19
CA GLU A 233 -3.75 -9.74 -7.18
C GLU A 233 -4.38 -8.51 -7.83
N VAL A 234 -3.62 -7.43 -7.92
CA VAL A 234 -4.10 -6.14 -8.45
C VAL A 234 -3.24 -5.70 -9.62
N HIS A 235 -3.88 -5.35 -10.72
CA HIS A 235 -3.25 -4.72 -11.87
C HIS A 235 -4.20 -3.64 -12.43
N GLY A 236 -3.79 -2.38 -12.39
CA GLY A 236 -4.69 -1.28 -12.72
C GLY A 236 -5.95 -1.28 -11.84
N ASP A 237 -7.11 -1.37 -12.45
CA ASP A 237 -8.40 -1.44 -11.76
C ASP A 237 -8.92 -2.88 -11.59
N GLU A 238 -8.26 -3.87 -12.18
CA GLU A 238 -8.65 -5.27 -12.05
C GLU A 238 -8.06 -5.91 -10.80
N ILE A 239 -8.89 -6.61 -10.03
CA ILE A 239 -8.45 -7.50 -8.95
C ILE A 239 -8.89 -8.93 -9.22
N THR A 240 -8.04 -9.89 -8.83
CA THR A 240 -8.33 -11.33 -8.88
C THR A 240 -8.13 -11.93 -7.49
N VAL A 241 -9.12 -12.67 -6.98
CA VAL A 241 -9.03 -13.31 -5.66
C VAL A 241 -8.27 -14.63 -5.74
N VAL A 242 -7.26 -14.78 -4.88
CA VAL A 242 -6.38 -15.96 -4.77
C VAL A 242 -6.39 -16.47 -3.32
N GLY A 243 -6.27 -17.77 -3.10
CA GLY A 243 -6.15 -18.35 -1.75
C GLY A 243 -7.36 -19.18 -1.34
N LYS A 244 -7.91 -19.01 -0.12
CA LYS A 244 -8.84 -19.98 0.47
C LYS A 244 -10.18 -19.42 0.96
N SER A 245 -10.30 -18.13 1.24
CA SER A 245 -11.47 -17.53 1.87
C SER A 245 -12.08 -16.41 0.99
N TYR A 246 -12.51 -15.31 1.57
CA TYR A 246 -13.29 -14.26 0.92
C TYR A 246 -12.59 -12.92 1.00
N VAL A 247 -12.95 -12.05 0.05
CA VAL A 247 -12.63 -10.63 0.05
C VAL A 247 -13.94 -9.85 0.08
N ALA A 248 -14.06 -8.88 0.99
CA ALA A 248 -15.21 -7.98 1.07
C ALA A 248 -14.86 -6.67 0.36
N ILE A 249 -15.71 -6.24 -0.58
CA ILE A 249 -15.60 -4.95 -1.26
C ILE A 249 -16.70 -4.03 -0.74
N HIS A 250 -16.29 -2.86 -0.23
CA HIS A 250 -17.17 -1.81 0.27
C HIS A 250 -17.10 -0.59 -0.64
N HIS A 251 -18.21 -0.07 -1.07
CA HIS A 251 -18.30 1.19 -1.81
C HIS A 251 -19.65 1.87 -1.59
N LYS A 252 -19.73 3.17 -1.89
CA LYS A 252 -20.89 4.02 -1.61
C LYS A 252 -22.23 3.57 -2.21
N ASP A 253 -22.18 2.82 -3.31
CA ASP A 253 -23.38 2.39 -4.04
C ASP A 253 -23.96 1.07 -3.54
N GLN A 254 -23.50 0.58 -2.38
CA GLN A 254 -23.98 -0.63 -1.72
C GLN A 254 -24.43 -0.30 -0.28
N GLU A 255 -25.53 -0.93 0.17
CA GLU A 255 -25.95 -0.86 1.58
C GLU A 255 -25.04 -1.69 2.47
N ASP A 256 -24.51 -2.80 1.94
CA ASP A 256 -23.60 -3.74 2.58
C ASP A 256 -22.44 -4.06 1.63
N PHE A 257 -21.39 -4.71 2.14
CA PHE A 257 -20.25 -5.13 1.32
C PHE A 257 -20.62 -6.31 0.41
N ARG A 258 -19.80 -6.47 -0.64
CA ARG A 258 -19.88 -7.63 -1.54
C ARG A 258 -18.76 -8.59 -1.24
N PHE A 259 -19.08 -9.85 -0.95
CA PHE A 259 -18.09 -10.91 -0.93
C PHE A 259 -17.69 -11.35 -2.33
N LEU A 260 -16.37 -11.41 -2.55
CA LEU A 260 -15.74 -12.08 -3.69
C LEU A 260 -15.11 -13.39 -3.21
N ARG A 261 -15.21 -14.42 -4.06
CA ARG A 261 -14.65 -15.76 -3.83
C ARG A 261 -13.38 -15.95 -4.65
N VAL A 262 -12.57 -16.92 -4.25
CA VAL A 262 -11.38 -17.36 -5.00
C VAL A 262 -11.71 -17.59 -6.47
N GLY A 263 -10.83 -17.10 -7.35
CA GLY A 263 -10.97 -17.15 -8.80
C GLY A 263 -11.88 -16.08 -9.41
N GLN A 264 -12.63 -15.33 -8.60
CA GLN A 264 -13.42 -14.21 -9.13
C GLN A 264 -12.53 -12.99 -9.40
N LYS A 265 -12.88 -12.31 -10.49
CA LYS A 265 -12.30 -11.03 -10.88
C LYS A 265 -13.31 -9.90 -10.69
N TYR A 266 -12.80 -8.75 -10.30
CA TYR A 266 -13.63 -7.57 -10.07
C TYR A 266 -12.93 -6.30 -10.58
N ASP A 267 -13.68 -5.42 -11.18
CA ASP A 267 -13.20 -4.14 -11.69
C ASP A 267 -13.55 -3.03 -10.68
N LEU A 268 -12.53 -2.42 -10.09
CA LEU A 268 -12.66 -1.38 -9.06
C LEU A 268 -13.21 -0.06 -9.62
N LYS A 269 -13.03 0.19 -10.93
CA LYS A 269 -13.52 1.40 -11.59
C LYS A 269 -15.00 1.32 -11.88
N THR A 270 -15.44 0.18 -12.41
CA THR A 270 -16.85 -0.04 -12.77
C THR A 270 -17.66 -0.64 -11.62
N LEU A 271 -17.00 -1.09 -10.55
CA LEU A 271 -17.58 -1.74 -9.37
C LEU A 271 -18.40 -3.01 -9.75
N LYS A 272 -17.87 -3.80 -10.69
CA LYS A 272 -18.55 -4.98 -11.22
C LYS A 272 -17.66 -6.22 -11.28
N LEU A 273 -18.28 -7.37 -11.13
CA LEU A 273 -17.63 -8.64 -11.44
C LEU A 273 -17.29 -8.70 -12.93
N ILE A 274 -16.08 -9.17 -13.21
CA ILE A 274 -15.62 -9.51 -14.57
C ILE A 274 -16.02 -10.97 -14.83
N PRO A 275 -16.83 -11.24 -15.86
CA PRO A 275 -17.22 -12.62 -16.16
C PRO A 275 -15.99 -13.44 -16.58
N PRO A 276 -15.98 -14.75 -16.31
CA PRO A 276 -14.91 -15.62 -16.79
C PRO A 276 -14.84 -15.59 -18.32
N ALA A 277 -13.63 -15.68 -18.85
CA ALA A 277 -13.45 -15.81 -20.29
C ALA A 277 -14.21 -17.06 -20.80
N LYS A 278 -14.94 -16.89 -21.90
CA LYS A 278 -15.69 -17.99 -22.55
C LYS A 278 -14.74 -18.98 -23.19
#